data_e9ff586705f3d9a27c0f428ffab13f2d
#
_entry.id   e9ff586705f3d9a27c0f428ffab13f2d
#
_cell.length_a   1.000
_cell.length_b   1.000
_cell.length_c   1.000
_cell.angle_alpha   90.00
_cell.angle_beta   90.00
_cell.angle_gamma   90.00
#
_symmetry.space_group_name_H-M   'P 1'
#
loop_
_entity.id
_entity.type
_entity.pdbx_description
1 polymer ?
#
loop_
_entity_poly.entity_id
_entity_poly.type
_entity_poly.pdbx_seq_one_letter_code
_entity_poly.pdbx_strand_id
1 'polypeptide(L)'
;MARNVLVVVEQWQGQISEITYELLALGREVADQLLAPLQAVLLGHNVKPIAGTLGTADSVLYLDHPLLAEPLPEVYVEALAGLAGVREARCILCPLTTVSLGMGALLADRLGAPSVSLCKDLRVAADNYEAACLLYGGKIEAVVSVEASPAVFSVRPGARPAHRGRIERRPPFEEVIVSLPEAPPVRLKGYTRLRAGDVDITQEDVLVAVGRGIQSRANLALAGRLAESLGGLRFAAHGRLRVAAAVAAGGMCRVDCKARALCRPRNQRRARACRGNERRGFGSCYQYRSARTHISFCALWHRG
;
A
#
# COMPACT_ATOMS: atom_id res chain seq x y z
N MET A 1 -18.24 -15.30 22.66
CA MET A 1 -16.98 -15.64 21.97
C MET A 1 -16.20 -14.37 21.73
N ALA A 2 -14.89 -14.38 21.90
CA ALA A 2 -14.05 -13.18 21.66
C ALA A 2 -14.12 -12.85 20.17
N ARG A 3 -14.66 -11.69 19.83
CA ARG A 3 -14.71 -11.20 18.45
C ARG A 3 -13.32 -10.68 18.07
N ASN A 4 -12.75 -11.19 17.01
CA ASN A 4 -11.38 -10.92 16.57
C ASN A 4 -11.27 -9.61 15.79
N VAL A 5 -10.06 -9.02 15.79
CA VAL A 5 -9.63 -8.07 14.76
C VAL A 5 -9.01 -8.89 13.64
N LEU A 6 -9.53 -8.74 12.41
CA LEU A 6 -9.04 -9.48 11.26
C LEU A 6 -8.17 -8.61 10.35
N VAL A 7 -7.08 -9.18 9.87
CA VAL A 7 -6.21 -8.60 8.84
C VAL A 7 -6.20 -9.51 7.62
N VAL A 8 -6.63 -8.99 6.48
CA VAL A 8 -6.52 -9.72 5.20
C VAL A 8 -5.11 -9.57 4.67
N VAL A 9 -4.44 -10.69 4.49
CA VAL A 9 -3.05 -10.76 3.99
C VAL A 9 -3.03 -10.55 2.48
N GLU A 10 -2.23 -9.58 2.03
CA GLU A 10 -1.92 -9.44 0.62
C GLU A 10 -0.60 -10.14 0.32
N GLN A 11 -0.65 -11.10 -0.58
CA GLN A 11 0.50 -11.82 -1.09
C GLN A 11 0.41 -11.95 -2.61
N TRP A 12 1.53 -12.11 -3.27
CA TRP A 12 1.61 -12.41 -4.69
C TRP A 12 2.76 -13.40 -4.92
N GLN A 13 2.45 -14.50 -5.57
CA GLN A 13 3.40 -15.58 -5.87
C GLN A 13 4.19 -16.07 -4.64
N GLY A 14 3.53 -16.17 -3.48
CA GLY A 14 4.15 -16.60 -2.24
C GLY A 14 5.01 -15.54 -1.54
N GLN A 15 4.95 -14.28 -1.99
CA GLN A 15 5.63 -13.17 -1.33
C GLN A 15 4.59 -12.25 -0.67
N ILE A 16 4.78 -11.99 0.62
CA ILE A 16 3.91 -11.08 1.37
C ILE A 16 4.26 -9.63 1.01
N SER A 17 3.24 -8.85 0.64
CA SER A 17 3.37 -7.42 0.38
C SER A 17 3.64 -6.66 1.68
N GLU A 18 4.40 -5.56 1.61
CA GLU A 18 4.72 -4.73 2.79
C GLU A 18 3.49 -4.19 3.51
N ILE A 19 2.44 -3.86 2.75
CA ILE A 19 1.17 -3.39 3.32
C ILE A 19 0.59 -4.37 4.34
N THR A 20 0.79 -5.67 4.17
CA THR A 20 0.35 -6.67 5.15
C THR A 20 0.98 -6.44 6.53
N TYR A 21 2.27 -6.16 6.58
CA TYR A 21 2.95 -5.89 7.85
C TYR A 21 2.53 -4.55 8.45
N GLU A 22 2.24 -3.54 7.63
CA GLU A 22 1.66 -2.28 8.10
C GLU A 22 0.27 -2.51 8.73
N LEU A 23 -0.56 -3.33 8.08
CA LEU A 23 -1.88 -3.73 8.58
C LEU A 23 -1.78 -4.55 9.87
N LEU A 24 -0.82 -5.46 9.98
CA LEU A 24 -0.58 -6.22 11.21
C LEU A 24 -0.17 -5.30 12.36
N ALA A 25 0.65 -4.28 12.11
CA ALA A 25 1.02 -3.30 13.11
C ALA A 25 -0.18 -2.47 13.58
N LEU A 26 -0.98 -1.96 12.64
CA LEU A 26 -2.21 -1.22 12.94
C LEU A 26 -3.24 -2.11 13.63
N GLY A 27 -3.43 -3.32 13.13
CA GLY A 27 -4.35 -4.31 13.69
C GLY A 27 -3.99 -4.70 15.12
N ARG A 28 -2.70 -4.79 15.46
CA ARG A 28 -2.24 -5.03 16.83
C ARG A 28 -2.61 -3.88 17.75
N GLU A 29 -2.40 -2.64 17.32
CA GLU A 29 -2.79 -1.46 18.10
C GLU A 29 -4.31 -1.42 18.38
N VAL A 30 -5.12 -1.76 17.36
CA VAL A 30 -6.58 -1.83 17.49
C VAL A 30 -7.01 -3.00 18.36
N ALA A 31 -6.40 -4.17 18.19
CA ALA A 31 -6.73 -5.37 18.97
C ALA A 31 -6.40 -5.19 20.45
N ASP A 32 -5.29 -4.52 20.78
CA ASP A 32 -4.91 -4.22 22.15
C ASP A 32 -5.91 -3.25 22.81
N GLN A 33 -6.39 -2.22 22.09
CA GLN A 33 -7.42 -1.31 22.58
C GLN A 33 -8.77 -2.01 22.82
N LEU A 34 -9.09 -3.02 22.00
CA LEU A 34 -10.31 -3.79 22.09
C LEU A 34 -10.21 -4.99 23.05
N LEU A 35 -9.03 -5.28 23.59
CA LEU A 35 -8.73 -6.50 24.35
C LEU A 35 -9.17 -7.75 23.56
N ALA A 36 -8.94 -7.76 22.26
CA ALA A 36 -9.34 -8.79 21.31
C ALA A 36 -8.12 -9.46 20.65
N PRO A 37 -8.22 -10.74 20.25
CA PRO A 37 -7.17 -11.38 19.49
C PRO A 37 -7.05 -10.77 18.08
N LEU A 38 -5.81 -10.69 17.58
CA LEU A 38 -5.49 -10.33 16.20
C LEU A 38 -5.35 -11.60 15.36
N GLN A 39 -6.14 -11.74 14.33
CA GLN A 39 -6.12 -12.88 13.43
C GLN A 39 -5.78 -12.42 12.00
N ALA A 40 -4.79 -13.07 11.38
CA ALA A 40 -4.49 -12.87 9.97
C ALA A 40 -5.22 -13.90 9.12
N VAL A 41 -5.75 -13.48 7.97
CA VAL A 41 -6.37 -14.40 6.99
C VAL A 41 -5.49 -14.44 5.75
N LEU A 42 -4.83 -15.55 5.54
CA LEU A 42 -3.96 -15.82 4.40
C LEU A 42 -4.73 -16.61 3.34
N LEU A 43 -4.89 -16.01 2.16
CA LEU A 43 -5.51 -16.67 1.02
C LEU A 43 -4.43 -16.98 -0.02
N GLY A 44 -4.53 -18.18 -0.61
CA GLY A 44 -3.57 -18.55 -1.66
C GLY A 44 -3.73 -20.01 -2.09
N HIS A 45 -2.78 -20.46 -2.88
CA HIS A 45 -2.65 -21.86 -3.24
C HIS A 45 -1.20 -22.32 -3.03
N ASN A 46 -1.01 -23.34 -2.21
CA ASN A 46 0.31 -23.85 -1.84
C ASN A 46 1.26 -22.82 -1.19
N VAL A 47 0.71 -21.81 -0.49
CA VAL A 47 1.49 -20.73 0.15
C VAL A 47 1.60 -20.89 1.67
N LYS A 48 1.33 -22.05 2.21
CA LYS A 48 1.41 -22.40 3.64
C LYS A 48 2.71 -21.97 4.34
N PRO A 49 3.90 -22.09 3.71
CA PRO A 49 5.15 -21.71 4.37
C PRO A 49 5.21 -20.25 4.82
N ILE A 50 4.53 -19.34 4.11
CA ILE A 50 4.57 -17.91 4.45
C ILE A 50 3.70 -17.56 5.67
N ALA A 51 2.78 -18.41 6.10
CA ALA A 51 1.98 -18.21 7.31
C ALA A 51 2.86 -17.99 8.55
N GLY A 52 4.00 -18.66 8.62
CA GLY A 52 4.96 -18.54 9.72
C GLY A 52 5.64 -17.17 9.83
N THR A 53 5.53 -16.29 8.83
CA THR A 53 6.13 -14.94 8.84
C THR A 53 5.18 -13.87 9.37
N LEU A 54 3.94 -14.24 9.70
CA LEU A 54 2.89 -13.33 10.20
C LEU A 54 2.90 -13.23 11.74
N GLY A 55 4.08 -13.20 12.35
CA GLY A 55 4.31 -13.35 13.80
C GLY A 55 3.63 -12.31 14.70
N THR A 56 3.16 -11.19 14.17
CA THR A 56 2.40 -10.18 14.92
C THR A 56 0.96 -10.64 15.19
N ALA A 57 0.39 -11.50 14.35
CA ALA A 57 -0.93 -12.08 14.58
C ALA A 57 -0.88 -13.13 15.70
N ASP A 58 -1.97 -13.27 16.44
CA ASP A 58 -2.12 -14.31 17.46
C ASP A 58 -2.43 -15.68 16.83
N SER A 59 -3.12 -15.67 15.68
CA SER A 59 -3.39 -16.86 14.88
C SER A 59 -3.53 -16.50 13.40
N VAL A 60 -3.36 -17.48 12.53
CA VAL A 60 -3.52 -17.34 11.08
C VAL A 60 -4.57 -18.34 10.59
N LEU A 61 -5.57 -17.86 9.88
CA LEU A 61 -6.44 -18.70 9.06
C LEU A 61 -5.83 -18.82 7.67
N TYR A 62 -5.56 -20.03 7.22
CA TYR A 62 -5.04 -20.29 5.90
C TYR A 62 -6.11 -20.94 5.03
N LEU A 63 -6.46 -20.29 3.94
CA LEU A 63 -7.40 -20.74 2.94
C LEU A 63 -6.64 -21.20 1.71
N ASP A 64 -6.57 -22.50 1.50
CA ASP A 64 -5.91 -23.09 0.34
C ASP A 64 -6.93 -23.51 -0.72
N HIS A 65 -6.85 -22.91 -1.89
CA HIS A 65 -7.67 -23.30 -3.03
C HIS A 65 -7.01 -22.87 -4.35
N PRO A 66 -7.05 -23.68 -5.43
CA PRO A 66 -6.44 -23.32 -6.71
C PRO A 66 -6.91 -21.98 -7.29
N LEU A 67 -8.17 -21.61 -7.10
CA LEU A 67 -8.72 -20.31 -7.53
C LEU A 67 -8.17 -19.13 -6.73
N LEU A 68 -7.53 -19.35 -5.58
CA LEU A 68 -6.89 -18.33 -4.76
C LEU A 68 -5.40 -18.16 -5.10
N ALA A 69 -4.88 -18.89 -6.09
CA ALA A 69 -3.49 -18.74 -6.52
C ALA A 69 -3.15 -17.30 -6.94
N GLU A 70 -4.13 -16.61 -7.52
CA GLU A 70 -4.01 -15.21 -7.92
C GLU A 70 -4.86 -14.31 -7.02
N PRO A 71 -4.33 -13.16 -6.57
CA PRO A 71 -5.04 -12.26 -5.66
C PRO A 71 -6.11 -11.44 -6.40
N LEU A 72 -7.16 -12.10 -6.86
CA LEU A 72 -8.31 -11.46 -7.49
C LEU A 72 -9.32 -11.04 -6.41
N PRO A 73 -9.63 -9.73 -6.25
CA PRO A 73 -10.50 -9.24 -5.20
C PRO A 73 -11.86 -9.93 -5.14
N GLU A 74 -12.47 -10.19 -6.28
CA GLU A 74 -13.78 -10.82 -6.39
C GLU A 74 -13.77 -12.26 -5.86
N VAL A 75 -12.72 -13.02 -6.17
CA VAL A 75 -12.56 -14.41 -5.72
C VAL A 75 -12.21 -14.46 -4.22
N TYR A 76 -11.35 -13.57 -3.78
CA TYR A 76 -10.97 -13.46 -2.37
C TYR A 76 -12.17 -13.10 -1.50
N VAL A 77 -13.02 -12.18 -1.96
CA VAL A 77 -14.25 -11.81 -1.23
C VAL A 77 -15.22 -12.98 -1.08
N GLU A 78 -15.40 -13.80 -2.12
CA GLU A 78 -16.25 -15.00 -2.01
C GLU A 78 -15.72 -15.97 -0.93
N ALA A 79 -14.39 -16.20 -0.90
CA ALA A 79 -13.77 -17.03 0.11
C ALA A 79 -13.95 -16.46 1.52
N LEU A 80 -13.69 -15.15 1.69
CA LEU A 80 -13.79 -14.45 2.97
C LEU A 80 -15.22 -14.42 3.50
N ALA A 81 -16.20 -14.10 2.66
CA ALA A 81 -17.60 -13.98 3.07
C ALA A 81 -18.22 -15.30 3.52
N GLY A 82 -17.64 -16.44 3.09
CA GLY A 82 -18.02 -17.78 3.53
C GLY A 82 -17.58 -18.14 4.95
N LEU A 83 -16.62 -17.40 5.51
CA LEU A 83 -16.05 -17.72 6.84
C LEU A 83 -16.90 -17.16 7.98
N ALA A 84 -17.28 -18.02 8.94
CA ALA A 84 -17.99 -17.60 10.14
C ALA A 84 -17.17 -16.57 10.94
N GLY A 85 -15.86 -16.77 11.10
CA GLY A 85 -14.96 -15.88 11.83
C GLY A 85 -14.91 -14.46 11.24
N VAL A 86 -15.08 -14.31 9.92
CA VAL A 86 -15.16 -13.00 9.25
C VAL A 86 -16.48 -12.29 9.59
N ARG A 87 -17.58 -13.01 9.62
CA ARG A 87 -18.92 -12.47 9.98
C ARG A 87 -18.99 -12.04 11.44
N GLU A 88 -18.25 -12.70 12.30
CA GLU A 88 -18.21 -12.42 13.75
C GLU A 88 -17.08 -11.48 14.16
N ALA A 89 -16.26 -11.02 13.23
CA ALA A 89 -15.17 -10.10 13.51
C ALA A 89 -15.67 -8.78 14.10
N ARG A 90 -14.86 -8.14 14.94
CA ARG A 90 -15.14 -6.77 15.40
C ARG A 90 -14.83 -5.76 14.30
N CYS A 91 -13.67 -5.89 13.68
CA CYS A 91 -13.31 -5.11 12.49
C CYS A 91 -12.41 -5.93 11.57
N ILE A 92 -12.41 -5.56 10.29
CA ILE A 92 -11.65 -6.21 9.24
C ILE A 92 -10.80 -5.15 8.56
N LEU A 93 -9.49 -5.36 8.56
CA LEU A 93 -8.53 -4.50 7.89
C LEU A 93 -8.16 -5.12 6.55
N CYS A 94 -8.50 -4.44 5.48
CA CYS A 94 -8.18 -4.83 4.11
C CYS A 94 -7.08 -3.94 3.55
N PRO A 95 -6.11 -4.46 2.80
CA PRO A 95 -5.15 -3.64 2.09
C PRO A 95 -5.86 -2.83 1.00
N LEU A 96 -5.37 -1.62 0.74
CA LEU A 96 -5.84 -0.76 -0.35
C LEU A 96 -4.66 -0.46 -1.29
N THR A 97 -4.36 -1.40 -2.14
CA THR A 97 -3.33 -1.33 -3.17
C THR A 97 -3.96 -1.46 -4.56
N THR A 98 -3.16 -1.49 -5.60
CA THR A 98 -3.66 -1.79 -6.96
C THR A 98 -4.09 -3.24 -7.12
N VAL A 99 -3.55 -4.16 -6.31
CA VAL A 99 -3.87 -5.60 -6.33
C VAL A 99 -5.21 -5.85 -5.63
N SER A 100 -5.43 -5.22 -4.48
CA SER A 100 -6.61 -5.40 -3.64
C SER A 100 -7.67 -4.29 -3.79
N LEU A 101 -7.60 -3.54 -4.90
CA LEU A 101 -8.51 -2.42 -5.15
C LEU A 101 -9.97 -2.88 -5.17
N GLY A 102 -10.80 -2.26 -4.32
CA GLY A 102 -12.22 -2.57 -4.22
C GLY A 102 -12.57 -3.74 -3.29
N MET A 103 -11.60 -4.56 -2.87
CA MET A 103 -11.85 -5.75 -2.05
C MET A 103 -12.61 -5.44 -0.77
N GLY A 104 -12.21 -4.41 -0.02
CA GLY A 104 -12.87 -4.05 1.23
C GLY A 104 -14.32 -3.61 1.05
N ALA A 105 -14.63 -2.88 -0.03
CA ALA A 105 -16.00 -2.46 -0.33
C ALA A 105 -16.87 -3.64 -0.74
N LEU A 106 -16.35 -4.54 -1.59
CA LEU A 106 -17.05 -5.76 -1.99
C LEU A 106 -17.30 -6.68 -0.79
N LEU A 107 -16.32 -6.83 0.10
CA LEU A 107 -16.47 -7.65 1.31
C LEU A 107 -17.54 -7.06 2.24
N ALA A 108 -17.53 -5.75 2.43
CA ALA A 108 -18.52 -5.08 3.26
C ALA A 108 -19.94 -5.26 2.72
N ASP A 109 -20.13 -5.16 1.41
CA ASP A 109 -21.42 -5.43 0.76
C ASP A 109 -21.89 -6.86 1.03
N ARG A 110 -21.02 -7.86 0.86
CA ARG A 110 -21.34 -9.27 1.14
C ARG A 110 -21.68 -9.54 2.60
N LEU A 111 -21.11 -8.76 3.53
CA LEU A 111 -21.35 -8.90 4.96
C LEU A 111 -22.53 -8.05 5.47
N GLY A 112 -23.06 -7.15 4.65
CA GLY A 112 -24.00 -6.12 5.09
C GLY A 112 -23.40 -5.16 6.13
N ALA A 113 -22.10 -4.89 6.02
CA ALA A 113 -21.31 -4.13 6.96
C ALA A 113 -20.93 -2.75 6.41
N PRO A 114 -20.72 -1.73 7.27
CA PRO A 114 -20.16 -0.46 6.82
C PRO A 114 -18.72 -0.62 6.34
N SER A 115 -18.35 0.18 5.32
CA SER A 115 -17.00 0.22 4.77
C SER A 115 -16.44 1.62 4.78
N VAL A 116 -15.19 1.77 5.25
CA VAL A 116 -14.45 3.01 5.18
C VAL A 116 -13.18 2.79 4.39
N SER A 117 -12.99 3.59 3.33
CA SER A 117 -11.82 3.49 2.44
C SER A 117 -10.83 4.64 2.64
N LEU A 118 -9.63 4.51 2.06
CA LEU A 118 -8.55 5.49 2.14
C LEU A 118 -8.06 5.77 3.56
N CYS A 119 -8.23 4.81 4.47
CA CYS A 119 -7.79 4.94 5.85
C CYS A 119 -6.27 5.07 5.93
N LYS A 120 -5.79 6.05 6.68
CA LYS A 120 -4.40 6.20 7.05
C LYS A 120 -4.17 5.88 8.53
N ASP A 121 -5.22 5.99 9.34
CA ASP A 121 -5.19 5.71 10.77
C ASP A 121 -6.55 5.19 11.23
N LEU A 122 -6.54 4.36 12.26
CA LEU A 122 -7.74 3.79 12.88
C LEU A 122 -7.52 3.74 14.39
N ARG A 123 -8.51 4.20 15.15
CA ARG A 123 -8.52 4.19 16.62
C ARG A 123 -9.85 3.66 17.12
N VAL A 124 -9.83 3.17 18.33
CA VAL A 124 -11.04 2.83 19.08
C VAL A 124 -11.35 3.96 20.03
N ALA A 125 -12.53 4.53 19.95
CA ALA A 125 -13.00 5.60 20.80
C ALA A 125 -14.31 5.16 21.48
N ALA A 126 -14.24 4.81 22.76
CA ALA A 126 -15.33 4.18 23.51
C ALA A 126 -15.84 2.93 22.78
N ASP A 127 -17.05 2.96 22.24
CA ASP A 127 -17.66 1.82 21.51
C ASP A 127 -17.54 1.95 20.00
N ASN A 128 -16.89 3.02 19.49
CA ASN A 128 -16.83 3.37 18.08
C ASN A 128 -15.44 3.21 17.52
N TYR A 129 -15.35 3.10 16.19
CA TYR A 129 -14.11 3.24 15.45
C TYR A 129 -14.01 4.64 14.85
N GLU A 130 -12.87 5.30 15.04
CA GLU A 130 -12.55 6.55 14.37
C GLU A 130 -11.47 6.28 13.30
N ALA A 131 -11.85 6.41 12.03
CA ALA A 131 -10.96 6.24 10.91
C ALA A 131 -10.58 7.58 10.30
N ALA A 132 -9.29 7.90 10.28
CA ALA A 132 -8.77 9.08 9.57
C ALA A 132 -8.52 8.73 8.10
N CYS A 133 -9.20 9.39 7.19
CA CYS A 133 -9.17 9.13 5.76
C CYS A 133 -8.60 10.30 4.98
N LEU A 134 -7.78 10.02 3.97
CA LEU A 134 -7.21 11.04 3.11
C LEU A 134 -7.99 11.18 1.80
N LEU A 135 -8.71 12.27 1.66
CA LEU A 135 -9.53 12.59 0.50
C LEU A 135 -8.84 13.58 -0.45
N TYR A 136 -9.37 13.68 -1.68
CA TYR A 136 -8.89 14.62 -2.72
C TYR A 136 -7.37 14.56 -2.92
N GLY A 137 -6.84 13.34 -2.93
CA GLY A 137 -5.41 13.17 -3.12
C GLY A 137 -4.56 13.61 -1.92
N GLY A 138 -5.08 13.50 -0.70
CA GLY A 138 -4.39 13.86 0.53
C GLY A 138 -4.45 15.36 0.87
N LYS A 139 -5.37 16.10 0.27
CA LYS A 139 -5.58 17.53 0.58
C LYS A 139 -6.51 17.76 1.76
N ILE A 140 -7.41 16.82 2.00
CA ILE A 140 -8.38 16.86 3.10
C ILE A 140 -8.22 15.58 3.90
N GLU A 141 -8.17 15.69 5.21
CA GLU A 141 -8.30 14.61 6.15
C GLU A 141 -9.71 14.64 6.74
N ALA A 142 -10.45 13.54 6.58
CA ALA A 142 -11.74 13.34 7.18
C ALA A 142 -11.63 12.29 8.29
N VAL A 143 -12.26 12.54 9.41
CA VAL A 143 -12.43 11.54 10.48
C VAL A 143 -13.85 11.00 10.37
N VAL A 144 -13.96 9.69 10.19
CA VAL A 144 -15.23 8.96 10.05
C VAL A 144 -15.43 8.11 11.29
N SER A 145 -16.55 8.28 11.98
CA SER A 145 -16.94 7.44 13.10
C SER A 145 -17.86 6.30 12.62
N VAL A 146 -17.59 5.10 13.10
CA VAL A 146 -18.36 3.88 12.76
C VAL A 146 -18.71 3.13 14.02
N GLU A 147 -20.01 2.90 14.24
CA GLU A 147 -20.58 2.25 15.45
C GLU A 147 -21.00 0.79 15.21
N ALA A 148 -20.56 0.18 14.12
CA ALA A 148 -20.99 -1.16 13.72
C ALA A 148 -19.90 -2.22 13.88
N SER A 149 -20.34 -3.47 14.04
CA SER A 149 -19.49 -4.65 14.08
C SER A 149 -20.18 -5.80 13.31
N PRO A 150 -19.57 -6.39 12.28
CA PRO A 150 -18.26 -6.04 11.75
C PRO A 150 -18.22 -4.69 11.02
N ALA A 151 -17.08 -4.04 11.01
CA ALA A 151 -16.80 -2.89 10.17
C ALA A 151 -15.55 -3.17 9.30
N VAL A 152 -15.55 -2.74 8.04
CA VAL A 152 -14.47 -3.01 7.10
C VAL A 152 -13.70 -1.74 6.79
N PHE A 153 -12.40 -1.76 7.01
CA PHE A 153 -11.50 -0.63 6.79
C PHE A 153 -10.48 -0.95 5.72
N SER A 154 -10.53 -0.23 4.59
CA SER A 154 -9.52 -0.33 3.54
C SER A 154 -8.39 0.66 3.81
N VAL A 155 -7.25 0.13 4.20
CA VAL A 155 -6.09 0.89 4.68
C VAL A 155 -5.09 1.07 3.56
N ARG A 156 -4.67 2.31 3.33
CA ARG A 156 -3.68 2.67 2.32
C ARG A 156 -2.26 2.42 2.81
N PRO A 157 -1.28 2.18 1.90
CA PRO A 157 0.12 2.11 2.25
C PRO A 157 0.62 3.36 3.00
N GLY A 158 1.54 3.17 3.95
CA GLY A 158 2.10 4.21 4.78
C GLY A 158 1.32 4.49 6.08
N ALA A 159 0.36 3.64 6.45
CA ALA A 159 -0.39 3.77 7.71
C ALA A 159 0.50 3.53 8.94
N ARG A 160 1.36 2.52 8.88
CA ARG A 160 2.35 2.19 9.93
C ARG A 160 3.68 1.77 9.28
N PRO A 161 4.81 1.89 9.99
CA PRO A 161 6.07 1.30 9.52
C PRO A 161 5.98 -0.23 9.47
N ALA A 162 6.27 -0.85 8.33
CA ALA A 162 6.14 -2.29 8.12
C ALA A 162 6.98 -3.12 9.11
N HIS A 163 8.14 -2.60 9.57
CA HIS A 163 8.98 -3.30 10.54
C HIS A 163 8.29 -3.56 11.88
N ARG A 164 7.30 -2.73 12.29
CA ARG A 164 6.51 -2.95 13.51
C ARG A 164 5.58 -4.16 13.42
N GLY A 165 5.19 -4.54 12.20
CA GLY A 165 4.37 -5.72 11.96
C GLY A 165 5.18 -6.98 11.66
N ARG A 166 6.52 -6.90 11.69
CA ARG A 166 7.42 -8.04 11.48
C ARG A 166 7.98 -8.49 12.80
N ILE A 167 7.36 -9.48 13.42
CA ILE A 167 7.84 -10.09 14.65
C ILE A 167 8.31 -11.51 14.34
N GLU A 168 9.50 -11.88 14.82
CA GLU A 168 10.06 -13.22 14.68
C GLU A 168 9.38 -14.21 15.65
N ARG A 169 8.10 -14.47 15.40
CA ARG A 169 7.29 -15.48 16.08
C ARG A 169 6.56 -16.28 15.02
N ARG A 170 6.39 -17.55 15.22
CA ARG A 170 5.53 -18.37 14.36
C ARG A 170 4.15 -18.49 15.02
N PRO A 171 3.12 -17.83 14.48
CA PRO A 171 1.78 -17.96 15.01
C PRO A 171 1.22 -19.35 14.70
N PRO A 172 0.33 -19.88 15.56
CA PRO A 172 -0.47 -21.03 15.21
C PRO A 172 -1.30 -20.71 13.98
N PHE A 173 -1.44 -21.66 13.06
CA PHE A 173 -2.28 -21.51 11.91
C PHE A 173 -3.29 -22.66 11.81
N GLU A 174 -4.45 -22.36 11.31
CA GLU A 174 -5.53 -23.28 11.02
C GLU A 174 -5.80 -23.26 9.52
N GLU A 175 -5.84 -24.42 8.90
CA GLU A 175 -6.20 -24.59 7.50
C GLU A 175 -7.70 -24.74 7.37
N VAL A 176 -8.33 -23.85 6.62
CA VAL A 176 -9.78 -23.82 6.46
C VAL A 176 -10.14 -24.17 5.03
N ILE A 177 -10.98 -25.19 4.89
CA ILE A 177 -11.51 -25.60 3.59
C ILE A 177 -12.57 -24.58 3.17
N VAL A 178 -12.41 -24.00 1.99
CA VAL A 178 -13.37 -23.07 1.40
C VAL A 178 -14.03 -23.70 0.19
N SER A 179 -15.33 -23.43 0.04
CA SER A 179 -16.08 -23.79 -1.17
C SER A 179 -16.20 -22.54 -2.04
N LEU A 180 -15.66 -22.61 -3.24
CA LEU A 180 -15.71 -21.53 -4.22
C LEU A 180 -16.46 -21.99 -5.46
N PRO A 181 -17.13 -21.09 -6.19
CA PRO A 181 -17.80 -21.44 -7.44
C PRO A 181 -16.79 -21.89 -8.50
N GLU A 182 -17.11 -22.94 -9.24
CA GLU A 182 -16.24 -23.47 -10.32
C GLU A 182 -15.89 -22.44 -11.39
N ALA A 183 -16.78 -21.49 -11.63
CA ALA A 183 -16.61 -20.42 -12.60
C ALA A 183 -16.57 -19.05 -11.88
N PRO A 184 -15.38 -18.56 -11.52
CA PRO A 184 -15.28 -17.24 -10.91
C PRO A 184 -15.61 -16.14 -11.95
N PRO A 185 -16.17 -14.99 -11.48
CA PRO A 185 -16.58 -13.90 -12.37
C PRO A 185 -15.40 -13.25 -13.10
N VAL A 186 -14.20 -13.37 -12.53
CA VAL A 186 -12.95 -12.79 -13.07
C VAL A 186 -11.88 -13.86 -13.14
N ARG A 187 -11.10 -13.85 -14.23
CA ARG A 187 -9.96 -14.76 -14.42
C ARG A 187 -8.76 -14.00 -14.95
N LEU A 188 -7.59 -14.33 -14.43
CA LEU A 188 -6.34 -13.86 -15.00
C LEU A 188 -6.13 -14.49 -16.39
N LYS A 189 -5.89 -13.66 -17.41
CA LYS A 189 -5.52 -14.15 -18.76
C LYS A 189 -4.02 -14.44 -18.88
N GLY A 190 -3.20 -13.76 -18.14
CA GLY A 190 -1.74 -13.91 -18.15
C GLY A 190 -1.01 -12.66 -17.68
N TYR A 191 0.29 -12.82 -17.51
CA TYR A 191 1.18 -11.75 -17.10
C TYR A 191 1.90 -11.15 -18.31
N THR A 192 1.97 -9.83 -18.37
CA THR A 192 2.86 -9.15 -19.29
C THR A 192 4.22 -9.00 -18.62
N ARG A 193 5.24 -9.67 -19.15
CA ARG A 193 6.61 -9.52 -18.63
C ARG A 193 7.12 -8.12 -18.95
N LEU A 194 7.75 -7.49 -17.98
CA LEU A 194 8.52 -6.27 -18.19
C LEU A 194 9.56 -6.55 -19.28
N ARG A 195 9.79 -5.57 -20.17
CA ARG A 195 10.84 -5.69 -21.17
C ARG A 195 12.20 -5.67 -20.49
N ALA A 196 13.18 -6.36 -21.05
CA ALA A 196 14.56 -6.27 -20.57
C ALA A 196 14.99 -4.80 -20.60
N GLY A 197 15.32 -4.25 -19.41
CA GLY A 197 15.64 -2.83 -19.21
C GLY A 197 14.55 -2.00 -18.52
N ASP A 198 13.35 -2.54 -18.30
CA ASP A 198 12.37 -1.91 -17.40
C ASP A 198 12.82 -2.13 -15.94
N VAL A 199 12.86 -1.06 -15.19
CA VAL A 199 13.25 -1.08 -13.78
C VAL A 199 12.02 -0.87 -12.92
N ASP A 200 11.89 -1.67 -11.88
CA ASP A 200 10.85 -1.48 -10.86
C ASP A 200 11.24 -0.32 -9.94
N ILE A 201 10.67 0.84 -10.20
CA ILE A 201 10.93 2.06 -9.44
C ILE A 201 10.50 1.96 -7.97
N THR A 202 9.71 0.96 -7.58
CA THR A 202 9.25 0.79 -6.19
C THR A 202 10.34 0.22 -5.30
N GLN A 203 11.32 -0.45 -5.90
CA GLN A 203 12.45 -1.08 -5.19
C GLN A 203 13.64 -0.14 -5.01
N GLU A 204 13.62 1.01 -5.69
CA GLU A 204 14.75 1.94 -5.70
C GLU A 204 14.78 2.83 -4.45
N ASP A 205 15.93 2.94 -3.81
CA ASP A 205 16.14 3.79 -2.64
C ASP A 205 16.20 5.27 -3.00
N VAL A 206 16.67 5.59 -4.19
CA VAL A 206 16.85 6.97 -4.67
C VAL A 206 16.25 7.13 -6.05
N LEU A 207 15.31 8.06 -6.20
CA LEU A 207 14.70 8.39 -7.48
C LEU A 207 14.89 9.86 -7.82
N VAL A 208 15.45 10.14 -9.01
CA VAL A 208 15.51 11.48 -9.57
C VAL A 208 14.39 11.69 -10.58
N ALA A 209 13.33 12.36 -10.16
CA ALA A 209 12.16 12.61 -10.99
C ALA A 209 12.29 13.89 -11.79
N VAL A 210 12.07 13.81 -13.10
CA VAL A 210 12.17 14.91 -14.05
C VAL A 210 10.79 15.21 -14.65
N GLY A 211 10.31 16.43 -14.46
CA GLY A 211 9.04 16.90 -15.04
C GLY A 211 9.25 17.84 -16.24
N ARG A 212 8.13 18.37 -16.77
CA ARG A 212 8.12 19.32 -17.90
C ARG A 212 9.00 20.56 -17.73
N GLY A 213 9.28 20.98 -16.51
CA GLY A 213 10.15 22.11 -16.19
C GLY A 213 11.62 21.91 -16.57
N ILE A 214 12.03 20.71 -17.02
CA ILE A 214 13.38 20.47 -17.57
C ILE A 214 13.60 21.23 -18.90
N GLN A 215 12.52 21.62 -19.56
CA GLN A 215 12.43 22.43 -20.78
C GLN A 215 13.05 21.78 -22.02
N SER A 216 14.25 21.23 -21.95
CA SER A 216 14.90 20.63 -23.10
C SER A 216 15.42 19.22 -22.80
N ARG A 217 15.55 18.42 -23.86
CA ARG A 217 16.10 17.07 -23.79
C ARG A 217 17.58 17.06 -23.39
N ALA A 218 18.32 18.09 -23.77
CA ALA A 218 19.73 18.25 -23.40
C ALA A 218 19.93 18.35 -21.87
N ASN A 219 18.97 18.95 -21.17
CA ASN A 219 19.04 19.10 -19.72
C ASN A 219 18.81 17.77 -18.97
N LEU A 220 18.34 16.72 -19.64
CA LEU A 220 18.20 15.38 -19.03
C LEU A 220 19.56 14.80 -18.63
N ALA A 221 20.65 15.21 -19.30
CA ALA A 221 22.00 14.79 -18.93
C ALA A 221 22.40 15.29 -17.51
N LEU A 222 21.88 16.44 -17.08
CA LEU A 222 22.08 16.95 -15.71
C LEU A 222 21.39 16.08 -14.66
N ALA A 223 20.15 15.69 -14.93
CA ALA A 223 19.41 14.79 -14.05
C ALA A 223 20.07 13.39 -13.99
N GLY A 224 20.69 12.96 -15.10
CA GLY A 224 21.47 11.74 -15.16
C GLY A 224 22.69 11.76 -14.25
N ARG A 225 23.52 12.76 -14.38
CA ARG A 225 24.71 12.93 -13.53
C ARG A 225 24.34 13.04 -12.06
N LEU A 226 23.21 13.70 -11.74
CA LEU A 226 22.72 13.78 -10.38
C LEU A 226 22.29 12.39 -9.86
N ALA A 227 21.57 11.61 -10.66
CA ALA A 227 21.17 10.26 -10.29
C ALA A 227 22.39 9.36 -10.06
N GLU A 228 23.37 9.42 -10.95
CA GLU A 228 24.64 8.69 -10.83
C GLU A 228 25.42 9.08 -9.57
N SER A 229 25.51 10.38 -9.26
CA SER A 229 26.22 10.85 -8.06
C SER A 229 25.53 10.49 -6.75
N LEU A 230 24.21 10.25 -6.80
CA LEU A 230 23.41 9.82 -5.66
C LEU A 230 23.26 8.29 -5.56
N GLY A 231 23.85 7.53 -6.50
CA GLY A 231 23.65 6.07 -6.59
C GLY A 231 22.20 5.68 -6.88
N GLY A 232 21.45 6.54 -7.55
CA GLY A 232 20.03 6.39 -7.78
C GLY A 232 19.62 6.29 -9.25
N LEU A 233 18.35 6.00 -9.47
CA LEU A 233 17.75 5.84 -10.77
C LEU A 233 17.10 7.13 -11.30
N ARG A 234 17.17 7.34 -12.62
CA ARG A 234 16.48 8.45 -13.29
C ARG A 234 15.05 8.07 -13.67
N PHE A 235 14.10 8.89 -13.27
CA PHE A 235 12.70 8.75 -13.66
C PHE A 235 12.19 10.01 -14.37
N ALA A 236 11.62 9.86 -15.57
CA ALA A 236 11.00 10.96 -16.31
C ALA A 236 9.48 10.79 -16.33
N ALA A 237 8.77 11.63 -15.58
CA ALA A 237 7.32 11.70 -15.64
C ALA A 237 6.89 12.79 -16.62
N HIS A 238 6.56 12.47 -17.84
CA HIS A 238 5.47 13.06 -18.63
C HIS A 238 5.47 12.75 -20.13
N GLY A 239 4.26 12.54 -20.66
CA GLY A 239 3.86 11.95 -21.92
C GLY A 239 4.20 12.66 -23.24
N ARG A 240 5.19 13.52 -23.35
CA ARG A 240 5.65 14.08 -24.64
C ARG A 240 7.16 14.03 -24.87
N LEU A 241 7.94 13.74 -23.86
CA LEU A 241 9.36 13.42 -24.04
C LEU A 241 9.51 11.89 -24.01
N ARG A 242 9.41 11.25 -25.16
CA ARG A 242 9.79 9.85 -25.31
C ARG A 242 11.30 9.75 -25.05
N VAL A 243 11.67 9.47 -23.81
CA VAL A 243 13.02 9.05 -23.47
C VAL A 243 13.00 7.55 -23.41
N ALA A 244 13.66 6.92 -24.36
CA ALA A 244 13.91 5.51 -24.33
C ALA A 244 14.95 5.26 -23.23
N ALA A 245 14.50 4.85 -22.07
CA ALA A 245 15.18 4.08 -21.04
C ALA A 245 14.24 4.03 -19.82
N ALA A 246 13.86 2.84 -19.43
CA ALA A 246 13.13 2.49 -18.23
C ALA A 246 11.97 3.46 -17.89
N VAL A 247 10.99 3.52 -18.76
CA VAL A 247 9.80 4.32 -18.54
C VAL A 247 8.71 3.37 -18.12
N ALA A 248 8.35 3.40 -16.85
CA ALA A 248 6.98 3.13 -16.50
C ALA A 248 6.15 4.19 -17.25
N ALA A 249 5.50 3.81 -18.35
CA ALA A 249 4.53 4.63 -19.06
C ALA A 249 3.30 4.79 -18.15
N GLY A 250 3.47 5.55 -17.09
CA GLY A 250 2.44 5.87 -16.13
C GLY A 250 1.75 7.14 -16.57
N GLY A 251 0.54 7.02 -17.08
CA GLY A 251 -0.47 7.99 -16.73
C GLY A 251 -0.40 8.17 -15.20
N MET A 252 -0.86 9.29 -14.70
CA MET A 252 -0.91 9.77 -13.33
C MET A 252 -1.10 8.70 -12.22
N CYS A 253 -0.26 7.66 -12.17
CA CYS A 253 -0.19 6.71 -11.08
C CYS A 253 0.70 7.31 -9.99
N ARG A 254 0.10 7.59 -8.85
CA ARG A 254 0.84 7.74 -7.61
C ARG A 254 1.30 6.33 -7.20
N VAL A 255 2.48 5.96 -7.62
CA VAL A 255 3.17 4.82 -7.03
C VAL A 255 3.81 5.35 -5.76
N ASP A 256 3.44 4.80 -4.62
CA ASP A 256 4.10 5.10 -3.36
C ASP A 256 5.48 4.40 -3.40
N CYS A 257 6.50 5.18 -3.72
CA CYS A 257 7.88 4.70 -3.77
C CYS A 257 8.53 4.89 -2.40
N LYS A 258 9.39 3.96 -1.99
CA LYS A 258 10.26 4.08 -0.81
C LYS A 258 11.34 5.15 -0.97
N ALA A 259 11.44 5.76 -2.13
CA ALA A 259 12.54 6.62 -2.54
C ALA A 259 12.88 7.74 -1.56
N ARG A 260 14.17 7.86 -1.25
CA ARG A 260 14.75 8.86 -0.35
C ARG A 260 14.95 10.24 -0.97
N ALA A 261 14.96 10.36 -2.28
CA ALA A 261 15.15 11.63 -2.97
C ALA A 261 14.19 11.79 -4.15
N LEU A 262 13.50 12.92 -4.20
CA LEU A 262 12.61 13.29 -5.30
C LEU A 262 13.00 14.68 -5.82
N CYS A 263 13.46 14.79 -7.07
CA CYS A 263 13.72 16.05 -7.73
C CYS A 263 12.51 16.51 -8.55
N ARG A 264 11.92 17.67 -8.21
CA ARG A 264 10.84 18.31 -8.96
C ARG A 264 11.28 19.67 -9.49
N PRO A 265 11.22 19.95 -10.79
CA PRO A 265 11.34 21.31 -11.28
C PRO A 265 10.07 22.11 -10.91
N ARG A 266 10.27 23.30 -10.41
CA ARG A 266 9.24 24.18 -9.86
C ARG A 266 8.42 24.87 -10.97
N ASN A 267 7.09 24.77 -10.90
CA ASN A 267 6.20 25.76 -11.48
C ASN A 267 5.79 26.72 -10.35
N GLN A 268 6.04 28.01 -10.51
CA GLN A 268 6.02 29.05 -9.46
C GLN A 268 4.70 29.18 -8.66
N ARG A 269 3.59 28.58 -9.09
CA ARG A 269 2.29 28.72 -8.44
C ARG A 269 1.94 27.68 -7.36
N ARG A 270 2.81 26.72 -7.04
CA ARG A 270 2.50 25.63 -6.08
C ARG A 270 3.52 25.42 -4.96
N ALA A 271 4.19 26.47 -4.52
CA ALA A 271 5.13 26.42 -3.38
C ALA A 271 4.47 26.12 -2.01
N ARG A 272 3.13 26.03 -1.95
CA ARG A 272 2.40 25.79 -0.68
C ARG A 272 2.25 24.31 -0.31
N ALA A 273 2.53 23.38 -1.21
CA ALA A 273 2.31 21.95 -0.96
C ALA A 273 3.40 21.28 -0.09
N CYS A 274 4.55 21.93 0.13
CA CYS A 274 5.63 21.37 0.96
C CYS A 274 5.52 21.73 2.44
N ARG A 275 4.60 22.59 2.86
CA ARG A 275 4.49 23.04 4.27
C ARG A 275 3.66 22.14 5.18
N GLY A 276 3.01 21.12 4.68
CA GLY A 276 2.04 20.32 5.45
C GLY A 276 2.59 19.08 6.16
N ASN A 277 3.88 18.80 6.12
CA ASN A 277 4.42 17.57 6.70
C ASN A 277 5.67 17.82 7.58
N GLU A 278 5.57 18.76 8.51
CA GLU A 278 6.66 19.17 9.41
C GLU A 278 7.07 18.10 10.45
N ARG A 279 6.40 16.95 10.49
CA ARG A 279 6.71 15.87 11.45
C ARG A 279 7.59 14.74 10.90
N ARG A 280 7.99 14.80 9.64
CA ARG A 280 9.00 13.88 9.06
C ARG A 280 10.12 14.74 8.53
N GLY A 281 11.32 14.60 9.09
CA GLY A 281 12.48 15.42 8.82
C GLY A 281 12.70 15.70 7.33
N PHE A 282 12.35 16.90 6.90
CA PHE A 282 12.57 17.37 5.54
C PHE A 282 14.02 17.81 5.41
N GLY A 283 14.75 17.18 4.50
CA GLY A 283 16.05 17.61 4.08
C GLY A 283 16.00 18.88 3.21
N SER A 284 17.12 19.53 3.09
CA SER A 284 17.31 20.83 2.45
C SER A 284 16.84 20.85 0.99
N CYS A 285 16.16 21.93 0.63
CA CYS A 285 15.82 22.22 -0.75
C CYS A 285 17.02 22.91 -1.41
N TYR A 286 17.62 22.30 -2.43
CA TYR A 286 18.71 22.89 -3.18
C TYR A 286 18.17 23.59 -4.43
N GLN A 287 18.55 24.85 -4.61
CA GLN A 287 18.29 25.60 -5.83
C GLN A 287 19.59 25.74 -6.61
N TYR A 288 19.61 25.20 -7.80
CA TYR A 288 20.71 25.43 -8.74
C TYR A 288 20.29 26.51 -9.75
N ARG A 289 21.09 27.56 -9.85
CA ARG A 289 20.91 28.63 -10.79
C ARG A 289 21.99 28.57 -11.84
N SER A 290 21.67 28.16 -13.06
CA SER A 290 22.55 28.41 -14.20
C SER A 290 22.10 29.70 -14.90
N ALA A 291 23.00 30.33 -15.65
CA ALA A 291 22.74 31.61 -16.33
C ALA A 291 21.55 31.59 -17.31
N ARG A 292 20.99 30.42 -17.61
CA ARG A 292 19.86 30.22 -18.57
C ARG A 292 18.69 29.42 -18.06
N THR A 293 18.77 28.74 -16.91
CA THR A 293 17.68 27.87 -16.41
C THR A 293 17.66 27.82 -14.90
N HIS A 294 16.47 28.03 -14.31
CA HIS A 294 16.23 27.79 -12.88
C HIS A 294 15.75 26.37 -12.68
N ILE A 295 16.56 25.54 -12.06
CA ILE A 295 16.20 24.18 -11.64
C ILE A 295 16.21 24.14 -10.12
N SER A 296 15.04 23.86 -9.51
CA SER A 296 14.92 23.68 -8.06
C SER A 296 14.82 22.20 -7.76
N PHE A 297 15.71 21.71 -6.92
CA PHE A 297 15.76 20.34 -6.45
C PHE A 297 15.28 20.30 -5.00
N CYS A 298 14.37 19.41 -4.68
CA CYS A 298 13.96 19.12 -3.31
C CYS A 298 14.40 17.70 -3.00
N ALA A 299 15.40 17.54 -2.16
CA ALA A 299 15.83 16.26 -1.66
C ALA A 299 15.16 15.98 -0.31
N LEU A 300 14.45 14.87 -0.21
CA LEU A 300 13.85 14.37 1.02
C LEU A 300 14.80 13.34 1.62
N TRP A 301 15.41 13.68 2.75
CA TRP A 301 16.24 12.75 3.51
C TRP A 301 15.41 12.15 4.63
N HIS A 302 15.39 10.85 4.71
CA HIS A 302 14.94 10.15 5.91
C HIS A 302 16.18 9.93 6.80
N ARG A 303 16.24 10.59 7.96
CA ARG A 303 17.15 10.14 9.02
C ARG A 303 16.51 8.94 9.69
N GLY A 304 17.22 7.80 9.64
CA GLY A 304 16.89 6.58 10.35
C GLY A 304 16.99 6.78 11.86
#